data_4bdcb4964dd7c7131792c9045a8cfadd
#
_entry.id   4bdcb4964dd7c7131792c9045a8cfadd
#
_cell.length_a   1.000
_cell.length_b   1.000
_cell.length_c   1.000
_cell.angle_alpha   90.00
_cell.angle_beta   90.00
_cell.angle_gamma   90.00
#
_symmetry.space_group_name_H-M   'P 1'
#
loop_
_entity.id
_entity.type
_entity.pdbx_description
1 polymer ?
#
loop_
_entity_poly.entity_id
_entity_poly.type
_entity_poly.pdbx_seq_one_letter_code
_entity_poly.pdbx_strand_id
1 'polypeptide(L)'
;MDRIFNMDNKFFTFMGKAADLILLNIIFLICCLPVVTIGASVTAMYYVTLKMVRNEESYISRSFFQSFRQNFRQATGIWLILLAGGTVLWLDFQIMEQAGSGGIFQAVYLGLCFILLIYGMISAYIFPLLAKFDNTVKNTFKNSLLMSIRHLPYTILLLLITYVPMFLTLNYGVVLVYGAVVWLAAGFALTAFINSHIYMRIYKNYILEEAQENDSEWTLGE
;
A
#
# COMPACT_ATOMS: atom_id res chain seq x y z
N MET A 1 40.17 -17.17 -4.69
CA MET A 1 39.53 -16.01 -4.04
C MET A 1 38.52 -15.28 -4.94
N ASP A 2 38.46 -15.60 -6.24
CA ASP A 2 37.60 -14.90 -7.24
C ASP A 2 36.11 -15.24 -7.20
N ARG A 3 35.67 -16.24 -6.41
CA ARG A 3 34.25 -16.59 -6.26
C ARG A 3 33.46 -15.68 -5.31
N ILE A 4 34.13 -14.88 -4.51
CA ILE A 4 33.47 -14.03 -3.49
C ILE A 4 33.18 -12.62 -4.05
N PHE A 5 33.91 -12.19 -5.10
CA PHE A 5 33.77 -10.86 -5.72
C PHE A 5 33.01 -10.86 -7.05
N ASN A 6 32.39 -11.98 -7.43
CA ASN A 6 31.57 -12.01 -8.63
C ASN A 6 30.25 -11.26 -8.34
N MET A 7 30.00 -10.14 -9.05
CA MET A 7 28.79 -9.30 -8.87
C MET A 7 27.48 -10.06 -9.13
N ASP A 8 27.56 -11.22 -9.79
CA ASP A 8 26.43 -12.15 -9.99
C ASP A 8 26.11 -13.03 -8.77
N ASN A 9 26.80 -12.82 -7.64
CA ASN A 9 26.53 -13.60 -6.44
C ASN A 9 25.20 -13.12 -5.82
N LYS A 10 24.29 -14.05 -5.50
CA LYS A 10 23.00 -13.81 -4.85
C LYS A 10 23.10 -12.86 -3.64
N PHE A 11 24.25 -12.86 -2.97
CA PHE A 11 24.52 -11.98 -1.84
C PHE A 11 24.60 -10.50 -2.25
N PHE A 12 25.31 -10.17 -3.34
CA PHE A 12 25.40 -8.79 -3.82
C PHE A 12 24.07 -8.29 -4.37
N THR A 13 23.30 -9.16 -5.04
CA THR A 13 21.94 -8.83 -5.50
C THR A 13 21.00 -8.55 -4.31
N PHE A 14 21.11 -9.33 -3.23
CA PHE A 14 20.33 -9.11 -2.01
C PHE A 14 20.73 -7.78 -1.33
N MET A 15 22.03 -7.53 -1.18
CA MET A 15 22.51 -6.27 -0.61
C MET A 15 22.10 -5.05 -1.44
N GLY A 16 22.15 -5.16 -2.78
CA GLY A 16 21.66 -4.12 -3.67
C GLY A 16 20.18 -3.81 -3.45
N LYS A 17 19.32 -4.84 -3.41
CA LYS A 17 17.88 -4.66 -3.12
C LYS A 17 17.64 -4.06 -1.71
N ALA A 18 18.43 -4.44 -0.71
CA ALA A 18 18.32 -3.87 0.63
C ALA A 18 18.71 -2.38 0.64
N ALA A 19 19.78 -1.99 -0.05
CA ALA A 19 20.17 -0.59 -0.19
C ALA A 19 19.09 0.22 -0.95
N ASP A 20 18.50 -0.34 -2.00
CA ASP A 20 17.40 0.27 -2.74
C ASP A 20 16.16 0.50 -1.87
N LEU A 21 15.81 -0.45 -1.01
CA LEU A 21 14.70 -0.30 -0.07
C LEU A 21 14.96 0.76 0.99
N ILE A 22 16.19 0.86 1.50
CA ILE A 22 16.58 1.92 2.44
C ILE A 22 16.48 3.29 1.75
N LEU A 23 17.03 3.43 0.55
CA LEU A 23 16.94 4.67 -0.23
C LEU A 23 15.49 5.05 -0.51
N LEU A 24 14.67 4.09 -0.94
CA LEU A 24 13.25 4.30 -1.18
C LEU A 24 12.52 4.76 0.07
N ASN A 25 12.83 4.17 1.23
CA ASN A 25 12.22 4.52 2.52
C ASN A 25 12.57 5.96 2.92
N ILE A 26 13.82 6.37 2.76
CA ILE A 26 14.26 7.73 3.08
C ILE A 26 13.54 8.75 2.18
N ILE A 27 13.50 8.53 0.86
CA ILE A 27 12.79 9.41 -0.08
C ILE A 27 11.30 9.49 0.28
N PHE A 28 10.68 8.34 0.58
CA PHE A 28 9.29 8.27 1.01
C PHE A 28 9.03 9.11 2.26
N LEU A 29 9.84 8.96 3.31
CA LEU A 29 9.68 9.70 4.57
C LEU A 29 9.83 11.21 4.37
N ILE A 30 10.82 11.65 3.59
CA ILE A 30 10.99 13.07 3.26
C ILE A 30 9.76 13.61 2.53
N CYS A 31 9.22 12.87 1.56
CA CYS A 31 8.03 13.27 0.83
C CYS A 31 6.73 13.17 1.64
N CYS A 32 6.73 12.46 2.78
CA CYS A 32 5.59 12.39 3.71
C CYS A 32 5.57 13.51 4.75
N LEU A 33 6.63 14.32 4.86
CA LEU A 33 6.67 15.45 5.82
C LEU A 33 5.45 16.38 5.67
N PRO A 34 5.04 16.79 4.46
CA PRO A 34 3.75 17.42 4.31
C PRO A 34 2.65 16.35 4.34
N VAL A 35 1.74 16.40 5.31
CA VAL A 35 0.66 15.39 5.47
C VAL A 35 -0.19 15.22 4.20
N VAL A 36 -0.34 16.29 3.43
CA VAL A 36 -1.12 16.29 2.17
C VAL A 36 -0.51 15.40 1.09
N THR A 37 0.81 15.20 1.10
CA THR A 37 1.53 14.43 0.06
C THR A 37 1.66 12.95 0.38
N ILE A 38 1.21 12.48 1.55
CA ILE A 38 1.31 11.07 1.97
C ILE A 38 0.72 10.13 0.92
N GLY A 39 -0.46 10.45 0.37
CA GLY A 39 -1.11 9.62 -0.65
C GLY A 39 -0.27 9.46 -1.92
N ALA A 40 0.32 10.56 -2.41
CA ALA A 40 1.21 10.53 -3.57
C ALA A 40 2.51 9.76 -3.28
N SER A 41 3.06 9.92 -2.06
CA SER A 41 4.26 9.22 -1.62
C SER A 41 4.04 7.71 -1.52
N VAL A 42 2.92 7.27 -0.95
CA VAL A 42 2.54 5.85 -0.85
C VAL A 42 2.35 5.24 -2.24
N THR A 43 1.65 5.95 -3.14
CA THR A 43 1.46 5.51 -4.53
C THR A 43 2.80 5.35 -5.24
N ALA A 44 3.70 6.32 -5.10
CA ALA A 44 5.03 6.28 -5.71
C ALA A 44 5.90 5.14 -5.13
N MET A 45 5.82 4.90 -3.83
CA MET A 45 6.50 3.78 -3.17
C MET A 45 6.01 2.44 -3.73
N TYR A 46 4.70 2.23 -3.87
CA TYR A 46 4.15 1.00 -4.47
C TYR A 46 4.53 0.86 -5.95
N TYR A 47 4.56 1.96 -6.71
CA TYR A 47 5.02 1.91 -8.10
C TYR A 47 6.45 1.36 -8.22
N VAL A 48 7.37 1.84 -7.37
CA VAL A 48 8.76 1.37 -7.36
C VAL A 48 8.84 -0.07 -6.88
N THR A 49 8.18 -0.43 -5.77
CA THR A 49 8.23 -1.80 -5.23
C THR A 49 7.60 -2.83 -6.16
N LEU A 50 6.54 -2.48 -6.89
CA LEU A 50 5.96 -3.34 -7.94
C LEU A 50 6.94 -3.57 -9.10
N LYS A 51 7.73 -2.55 -9.50
CA LYS A 51 8.81 -2.71 -10.49
C LYS A 51 9.94 -3.60 -9.97
N MET A 52 10.36 -3.40 -8.71
CA MET A 52 11.39 -4.22 -8.08
C MET A 52 11.01 -5.71 -8.03
N VAL A 53 9.74 -6.02 -7.75
CA VAL A 53 9.23 -7.41 -7.75
C VAL A 53 9.27 -8.04 -9.15
N ARG A 54 9.07 -7.23 -10.20
CA ARG A 54 9.17 -7.69 -11.60
C ARG A 54 10.60 -7.75 -12.12
N ASN A 55 11.60 -7.39 -11.30
CA ASN A 55 13.00 -7.23 -11.70
C ASN A 55 13.18 -6.27 -12.91
N GLU A 56 12.33 -5.27 -13.03
CA GLU A 56 12.49 -4.19 -13.97
C GLU A 56 13.56 -3.25 -13.43
N GLU A 57 14.71 -3.21 -14.09
CA GLU A 57 15.79 -2.30 -13.73
C GLU A 57 15.31 -0.85 -13.84
N SER A 58 15.41 -0.11 -12.74
CA SER A 58 15.08 1.32 -12.75
C SER A 58 15.83 2.06 -11.64
N TYR A 59 16.20 3.28 -11.92
CA TYR A 59 16.72 4.19 -10.91
C TYR A 59 15.59 4.52 -9.92
N ILE A 60 15.72 4.05 -8.66
CA ILE A 60 14.72 4.18 -7.59
C ILE A 60 14.19 5.61 -7.48
N SER A 61 15.08 6.58 -7.31
CA SER A 61 14.71 7.99 -7.14
C SER A 61 13.95 8.53 -8.36
N ARG A 62 14.41 8.24 -9.57
CA ARG A 62 13.76 8.70 -10.80
C ARG A 62 12.36 8.10 -10.95
N SER A 63 12.22 6.81 -10.73
CA SER A 63 10.93 6.12 -10.80
C SER A 63 9.95 6.61 -9.73
N PHE A 64 10.44 6.85 -8.51
CA PHE A 64 9.63 7.42 -7.43
C PHE A 64 9.09 8.80 -7.80
N PHE A 65 9.95 9.75 -8.17
CA PHE A 65 9.51 11.11 -8.50
C PHE A 65 8.67 11.18 -9.78
N GLN A 66 8.89 10.28 -10.73
CA GLN A 66 8.04 10.16 -11.91
C GLN A 66 6.60 9.81 -11.51
N SER A 67 6.41 8.72 -10.76
CA SER A 67 5.09 8.29 -10.29
C SER A 67 4.47 9.31 -9.33
N PHE A 68 5.27 9.90 -8.43
CA PHE A 68 4.83 10.93 -7.51
C PHE A 68 4.19 12.12 -8.24
N ARG A 69 4.85 12.65 -9.28
CA ARG A 69 4.32 13.78 -10.07
C ARG A 69 3.11 13.38 -10.91
N GLN A 70 3.15 12.22 -11.52
CA GLN A 70 2.09 11.71 -12.39
C GLN A 70 0.78 11.53 -11.62
N ASN A 71 0.85 10.95 -10.44
CA ASN A 71 -0.32 10.61 -9.63
C ASN A 71 -0.67 11.66 -8.57
N PHE A 72 0.10 12.76 -8.46
CA PHE A 72 0.02 13.70 -7.34
C PHE A 72 -1.41 14.18 -7.04
N ARG A 73 -2.11 14.72 -8.05
CA ARG A 73 -3.47 15.27 -7.87
C ARG A 73 -4.46 14.21 -7.43
N GLN A 74 -4.43 13.06 -8.08
CA GLN A 74 -5.39 11.99 -7.85
C GLN A 74 -5.12 11.30 -6.51
N ALA A 75 -3.87 10.95 -6.23
CA ALA A 75 -3.46 10.31 -4.97
C ALA A 75 -3.71 11.22 -3.76
N THR A 76 -3.44 12.52 -3.89
CA THR A 76 -3.72 13.52 -2.85
C THR A 76 -5.23 13.65 -2.60
N GLY A 77 -6.05 13.71 -3.66
CA GLY A 77 -7.51 13.74 -3.53
C GLY A 77 -8.06 12.50 -2.81
N ILE A 78 -7.60 11.32 -3.20
CA ILE A 78 -7.95 10.05 -2.55
C ILE A 78 -7.53 10.04 -1.08
N TRP A 79 -6.30 10.50 -0.80
CA TRP A 79 -5.78 10.59 0.56
C TRP A 79 -6.61 11.49 1.47
N LEU A 80 -6.99 12.68 0.98
CA LEU A 80 -7.82 13.60 1.74
C LEU A 80 -9.22 13.02 2.05
N ILE A 81 -9.81 12.28 1.11
CA ILE A 81 -11.08 11.57 1.34
C ILE A 81 -10.90 10.49 2.42
N LEU A 82 -9.82 9.70 2.33
CA LEU A 82 -9.52 8.70 3.34
C LEU A 82 -9.21 9.34 4.70
N LEU A 83 -8.45 10.42 4.74
CA LEU A 83 -8.15 11.14 5.97
C LEU A 83 -9.44 11.65 6.64
N ALA A 84 -10.33 12.28 5.88
CA ALA A 84 -11.62 12.73 6.40
C ALA A 84 -12.47 11.56 6.91
N GLY A 85 -12.59 10.48 6.16
CA GLY A 85 -13.32 9.27 6.59
C GLY A 85 -12.71 8.64 7.85
N GLY A 86 -11.38 8.54 7.91
CA GLY A 86 -10.66 8.01 9.07
C GLY A 86 -10.83 8.87 10.32
N THR A 87 -10.83 10.21 10.18
CA THR A 87 -11.07 11.13 11.31
C THR A 87 -12.50 11.04 11.82
N VAL A 88 -13.49 10.91 10.94
CA VAL A 88 -14.89 10.70 11.34
C VAL A 88 -15.02 9.39 12.13
N LEU A 89 -14.50 8.28 11.60
CA LEU A 89 -14.53 6.99 12.29
C LEU A 89 -13.84 7.05 13.66
N TRP A 90 -12.69 7.72 13.74
CA TRP A 90 -12.00 7.89 15.01
C TRP A 90 -12.84 8.67 16.04
N LEU A 91 -13.51 9.75 15.63
CA LEU A 91 -14.40 10.52 16.49
C LEU A 91 -15.60 9.68 16.93
N ASP A 92 -16.19 8.88 16.03
CA ASP A 92 -17.32 8.00 16.37
C ASP A 92 -16.94 6.99 17.45
N PHE A 93 -15.73 6.38 17.36
CA PHE A 93 -15.23 5.49 18.41
C PHE A 93 -15.03 6.20 19.75
N GLN A 94 -14.48 7.42 19.75
CA GLN A 94 -14.31 8.23 20.97
C GLN A 94 -15.65 8.57 21.63
N ILE A 95 -16.67 8.87 20.83
CA ILE A 95 -18.04 9.13 21.34
C ILE A 95 -18.61 7.84 21.92
N MET A 96 -18.42 6.69 21.27
CA MET A 96 -18.93 5.41 21.76
C MET A 96 -18.28 4.97 23.07
N GLU A 97 -17.00 5.22 23.29
CA GLU A 97 -16.31 4.93 24.56
C GLU A 97 -16.92 5.72 25.73
N GLN A 98 -17.46 6.90 25.48
CA GLN A 98 -18.07 7.77 26.51
C GLN A 98 -19.58 7.53 26.69
N ALA A 99 -20.25 6.91 25.73
CA ALA A 99 -21.72 6.81 25.69
C ALA A 99 -22.35 5.72 26.61
N GLY A 100 -21.52 4.88 27.26
CA GLY A 100 -21.99 3.85 28.22
C GLY A 100 -22.31 2.48 27.57
N SER A 101 -22.82 1.53 28.40
CA SER A 101 -22.96 0.11 28.03
C SER A 101 -24.44 -0.32 27.96
N GLY A 102 -25.15 0.06 26.91
CA GLY A 102 -26.51 -0.45 26.62
C GLY A 102 -26.55 -1.29 25.35
N GLY A 103 -27.55 -2.15 25.17
CA GLY A 103 -27.63 -3.04 23.98
C GLY A 103 -27.63 -2.31 22.65
N ILE A 104 -28.18 -1.09 22.56
CA ILE A 104 -28.16 -0.23 21.38
C ILE A 104 -26.73 0.22 21.09
N PHE A 105 -25.96 0.62 22.09
CA PHE A 105 -24.58 1.05 21.95
C PHE A 105 -23.68 -0.10 21.46
N GLN A 106 -23.90 -1.33 21.91
CA GLN A 106 -23.20 -2.51 21.39
C GLN A 106 -23.47 -2.76 19.90
N ALA A 107 -24.72 -2.60 19.47
CA ALA A 107 -25.07 -2.77 18.05
C ALA A 107 -24.40 -1.71 17.17
N VAL A 108 -24.40 -0.44 17.62
CA VAL A 108 -23.71 0.66 16.92
C VAL A 108 -22.20 0.43 16.87
N TYR A 109 -21.58 0.01 17.97
CA TYR A 109 -20.17 -0.30 18.04
C TYR A 109 -19.77 -1.41 17.05
N LEU A 110 -20.57 -2.48 16.96
CA LEU A 110 -20.36 -3.55 15.98
C LEU A 110 -20.47 -3.04 14.54
N GLY A 111 -21.44 -2.15 14.27
CA GLY A 111 -21.58 -1.48 12.97
C GLY A 111 -20.35 -0.64 12.61
N LEU A 112 -19.80 0.12 13.56
CA LEU A 112 -18.57 0.90 13.37
C LEU A 112 -17.35 0.00 13.10
N CYS A 113 -17.23 -1.13 13.82
CA CYS A 113 -16.18 -2.12 13.54
C CYS A 113 -16.28 -2.67 12.12
N PHE A 114 -17.49 -2.92 11.61
CA PHE A 114 -17.70 -3.39 10.24
C PHE A 114 -17.31 -2.31 9.21
N ILE A 115 -17.67 -1.05 9.45
CA ILE A 115 -17.26 0.08 8.59
C ILE A 115 -15.74 0.26 8.62
N LEU A 116 -15.10 0.14 9.79
CA LEU A 116 -13.64 0.20 9.92
C LEU A 116 -12.94 -0.91 9.13
N LEU A 117 -13.51 -2.12 9.12
CA LEU A 117 -13.00 -3.23 8.32
C LEU A 117 -13.06 -2.91 6.83
N ILE A 118 -14.20 -2.40 6.32
CA ILE A 118 -14.34 -1.98 4.92
C ILE A 118 -13.36 -0.86 4.59
N TYR A 119 -13.22 0.13 5.46
CA TYR A 119 -12.26 1.21 5.33
C TYR A 119 -10.81 0.68 5.23
N GLY A 120 -10.43 -0.26 6.09
CA GLY A 120 -9.13 -0.93 6.05
C GLY A 120 -8.90 -1.69 4.74
N MET A 121 -9.92 -2.42 4.26
CA MET A 121 -9.88 -3.14 2.98
C MET A 121 -9.66 -2.18 1.80
N ILE A 122 -10.38 -1.08 1.74
CA ILE A 122 -10.22 -0.07 0.68
C ILE A 122 -8.83 0.56 0.77
N SER A 123 -8.40 1.00 1.96
CA SER A 123 -7.12 1.69 2.15
C SER A 123 -5.91 0.83 1.80
N ALA A 124 -5.99 -0.49 1.99
CA ALA A 124 -4.94 -1.41 1.61
C ALA A 124 -4.75 -1.48 0.08
N TYR A 125 -5.83 -1.48 -0.71
CA TYR A 125 -5.75 -1.69 -2.16
C TYR A 125 -5.64 -0.41 -2.99
N ILE A 126 -6.13 0.74 -2.48
CA ILE A 126 -6.36 1.94 -3.28
C ILE A 126 -5.08 2.53 -3.89
N PHE A 127 -4.00 2.65 -3.11
CA PHE A 127 -2.73 3.22 -3.58
C PHE A 127 -1.93 2.25 -4.47
N PRO A 128 -1.81 0.94 -4.16
CA PRO A 128 -1.20 -0.03 -5.08
C PRO A 128 -1.94 -0.15 -6.41
N LEU A 129 -3.28 -0.04 -6.39
CA LEU A 129 -4.10 -0.05 -7.60
C LEU A 129 -3.85 1.19 -8.45
N LEU A 130 -3.81 2.37 -7.81
CA LEU A 130 -3.49 3.63 -8.48
C LEU A 130 -2.06 3.65 -9.04
N ALA A 131 -1.12 2.97 -8.38
CA ALA A 131 0.26 2.85 -8.85
C ALA A 131 0.41 1.98 -10.11
N LYS A 132 -0.57 1.10 -10.37
CA LYS A 132 -0.49 0.11 -11.46
C LYS A 132 -1.42 0.41 -12.62
N PHE A 133 -2.61 0.93 -12.37
CA PHE A 133 -3.68 1.11 -13.34
C PHE A 133 -4.11 2.58 -13.43
N ASP A 134 -4.30 3.06 -14.66
CA ASP A 134 -4.83 4.41 -14.91
C ASP A 134 -6.36 4.38 -14.80
N ASN A 135 -6.87 4.81 -13.65
CA ASN A 135 -8.29 4.80 -13.33
C ASN A 135 -8.77 6.18 -12.83
N THR A 136 -10.06 6.49 -12.98
CA THR A 136 -10.65 7.64 -12.31
C THR A 136 -10.75 7.41 -10.79
N VAL A 137 -10.78 8.46 -9.98
CA VAL A 137 -10.91 8.37 -8.50
C VAL A 137 -12.05 7.44 -8.10
N LYS A 138 -13.25 7.62 -8.71
CA LYS A 138 -14.44 6.80 -8.42
C LYS A 138 -14.20 5.32 -8.72
N ASN A 139 -13.61 5.03 -9.88
CA ASN A 139 -13.31 3.66 -10.28
C ASN A 139 -12.23 3.03 -9.40
N THR A 140 -11.25 3.81 -8.95
CA THR A 140 -10.20 3.34 -8.01
C THR A 140 -10.83 2.89 -6.69
N PHE A 141 -11.76 3.66 -6.10
CA PHE A 141 -12.50 3.26 -4.90
C PHE A 141 -13.32 1.98 -5.12
N LYS A 142 -14.11 1.94 -6.22
CA LYS A 142 -14.93 0.78 -6.57
C LYS A 142 -14.08 -0.47 -6.76
N ASN A 143 -13.00 -0.36 -7.54
CA ASN A 143 -12.13 -1.49 -7.86
C ASN A 143 -11.35 -1.95 -6.61
N SER A 144 -10.92 -1.04 -5.74
CA SER A 144 -10.26 -1.39 -4.47
C SER A 144 -11.16 -2.23 -3.58
N LEU A 145 -12.44 -1.83 -3.43
CA LEU A 145 -13.41 -2.60 -2.66
C LEU A 145 -13.69 -3.95 -3.31
N LEU A 146 -13.93 -3.96 -4.62
CA LEU A 146 -14.26 -5.19 -5.35
C LEU A 146 -13.12 -6.21 -5.31
N MET A 147 -11.88 -5.76 -5.54
CA MET A 147 -10.68 -6.62 -5.48
C MET A 147 -10.44 -7.13 -4.07
N SER A 148 -10.66 -6.30 -3.05
CA SER A 148 -10.48 -6.72 -1.66
C SER A 148 -11.47 -7.82 -1.25
N ILE A 149 -12.71 -7.76 -1.73
CA ILE A 149 -13.74 -8.80 -1.48
C ILE A 149 -13.46 -10.06 -2.31
N ARG A 150 -13.10 -9.91 -3.60
CA ARG A 150 -12.81 -11.05 -4.49
C ARG A 150 -11.61 -11.88 -4.00
N HIS A 151 -10.65 -11.24 -3.36
CA HIS A 151 -9.42 -11.87 -2.89
C HIS A 151 -9.27 -11.85 -1.36
N LEU A 152 -10.34 -12.14 -0.61
CA LEU A 152 -10.37 -12.08 0.85
C LEU A 152 -9.18 -12.74 1.58
N PRO A 153 -8.69 -13.94 1.22
CA PRO A 153 -7.52 -14.53 1.90
C PRO A 153 -6.27 -13.65 1.77
N TYR A 154 -6.02 -13.10 0.59
CA TYR A 154 -4.90 -12.18 0.37
C TYR A 154 -5.13 -10.84 1.07
N THR A 155 -6.36 -10.36 1.13
CA THR A 155 -6.73 -9.11 1.83
C THR A 155 -6.43 -9.22 3.32
N ILE A 156 -6.80 -10.33 3.96
CA ILE A 156 -6.48 -10.57 5.37
C ILE A 156 -4.96 -10.57 5.58
N LEU A 157 -4.22 -11.24 4.71
CA LEU A 157 -2.76 -11.29 4.79
C LEU A 157 -2.13 -9.89 4.63
N LEU A 158 -2.60 -9.09 3.66
CA LEU A 158 -2.15 -7.70 3.45
C LEU A 158 -2.42 -6.82 4.66
N LEU A 159 -3.62 -6.93 5.25
CA LEU A 159 -4.00 -6.19 6.46
C LEU A 159 -3.11 -6.61 7.64
N LEU A 160 -2.86 -7.89 7.83
CA LEU A 160 -1.98 -8.38 8.89
C LEU A 160 -0.55 -7.87 8.72
N ILE A 161 0.04 -7.99 7.52
CA ILE A 161 1.41 -7.54 7.25
C ILE A 161 1.55 -6.02 7.42
N THR A 162 0.52 -5.25 7.07
CA THR A 162 0.58 -3.79 7.13
C THR A 162 0.29 -3.25 8.52
N TYR A 163 -0.79 -3.71 9.16
CA TYR A 163 -1.29 -3.07 10.39
C TYR A 163 -0.76 -3.72 11.67
N VAL A 164 -0.50 -5.04 11.70
CA VAL A 164 -0.05 -5.70 12.93
C VAL A 164 1.32 -5.21 13.39
N PRO A 165 2.36 -5.10 12.54
CA PRO A 165 3.67 -4.59 12.98
C PRO A 165 3.58 -3.13 13.46
N MET A 166 2.76 -2.31 12.79
CA MET A 166 2.52 -0.91 13.17
C MET A 166 1.83 -0.83 14.54
N PHE A 167 0.76 -1.62 14.74
CA PHE A 167 0.04 -1.70 16.00
C PHE A 167 0.93 -2.14 17.16
N LEU A 168 1.74 -3.20 16.97
CA LEU A 168 2.68 -3.68 17.98
C LEU A 168 3.72 -2.61 18.34
N THR A 169 4.23 -1.90 17.33
CA THR A 169 5.22 -0.84 17.56
C THR A 169 4.64 0.29 18.41
N LEU A 170 3.39 0.70 18.14
CA LEU A 170 2.78 1.84 18.84
C LEU A 170 2.30 1.50 20.27
N ASN A 171 1.90 0.25 20.54
CA ASN A 171 1.31 -0.13 21.82
C ASN A 171 2.30 -0.66 22.87
N TYR A 172 3.50 -1.09 22.45
CA TYR A 172 4.50 -1.62 23.37
C TYR A 172 5.73 -0.72 23.43
N GLY A 173 5.97 -0.05 24.57
CA GLY A 173 7.03 0.94 24.74
C GLY A 173 8.44 0.45 24.39
N VAL A 174 8.78 -0.81 24.72
CA VAL A 174 10.06 -1.40 24.34
C VAL A 174 10.15 -1.60 22.82
N VAL A 175 9.06 -2.05 22.19
CA VAL A 175 8.98 -2.25 20.75
C VAL A 175 8.96 -0.91 20.01
N LEU A 176 8.46 0.15 20.64
CA LEU A 176 8.45 1.50 20.07
C LEU A 176 9.87 2.00 19.78
N VAL A 177 10.79 1.84 20.74
CA VAL A 177 12.18 2.34 20.58
C VAL A 177 12.91 1.60 19.45
N TYR A 178 12.91 0.27 19.46
CA TYR A 178 13.58 -0.52 18.43
C TYR A 178 12.82 -0.52 17.09
N GLY A 179 11.50 -0.56 17.15
CA GLY A 179 10.64 -0.54 15.98
C GLY A 179 10.70 0.80 15.22
N ALA A 180 10.81 1.93 15.95
CA ALA A 180 10.98 3.24 15.31
C ALA A 180 12.25 3.28 14.44
N VAL A 181 13.35 2.71 14.90
CA VAL A 181 14.60 2.63 14.11
C VAL A 181 14.37 1.80 12.84
N VAL A 182 13.67 0.66 12.95
CA VAL A 182 13.36 -0.20 11.80
C VAL A 182 12.45 0.54 10.80
N TRP A 183 11.41 1.23 11.28
CA TRP A 183 10.51 1.99 10.42
C TRP A 183 11.21 3.15 9.72
N LEU A 184 12.10 3.86 10.40
CA LEU A 184 12.90 4.94 9.83
C LEU A 184 13.93 4.42 8.82
N ALA A 185 14.55 3.28 9.05
CA ALA A 185 15.56 2.71 8.16
C ALA A 185 14.97 2.17 6.86
N ALA A 186 14.01 1.24 6.94
CA ALA A 186 13.49 0.53 5.78
C ALA A 186 12.06 -0.01 5.95
N GLY A 187 11.41 0.16 7.10
CA GLY A 187 10.19 -0.55 7.49
C GLY A 187 9.03 -0.34 6.52
N PHE A 188 8.75 0.89 6.11
CA PHE A 188 7.65 1.17 5.18
C PHE A 188 7.93 0.59 3.79
N ALA A 189 9.14 0.78 3.26
CA ALA A 189 9.50 0.25 1.94
C ALA A 189 9.55 -1.28 1.94
N LEU A 190 10.03 -1.91 3.01
CA LEU A 190 10.05 -3.36 3.15
C LEU A 190 8.62 -3.93 3.21
N THR A 191 7.74 -3.32 4.00
CA THR A 191 6.32 -3.71 4.07
C THR A 191 5.65 -3.58 2.70
N ALA A 192 5.87 -2.47 1.99
CA ALA A 192 5.36 -2.27 0.64
C ALA A 192 5.93 -3.29 -0.35
N PHE A 193 7.21 -3.64 -0.26
CA PHE A 193 7.85 -4.64 -1.10
C PHE A 193 7.28 -6.05 -0.88
N ILE A 194 7.07 -6.46 0.39
CA ILE A 194 6.44 -7.74 0.71
C ILE A 194 5.01 -7.77 0.16
N ASN A 195 4.22 -6.72 0.40
CA ASN A 195 2.87 -6.60 -0.11
C ASN A 195 2.83 -6.60 -1.64
N SER A 196 3.82 -6.02 -2.31
CA SER A 196 3.90 -5.98 -3.78
C SER A 196 4.01 -7.37 -4.41
N HIS A 197 4.60 -8.37 -3.72
CA HIS A 197 4.59 -9.76 -4.18
C HIS A 197 3.17 -10.34 -4.21
N ILE A 198 2.35 -9.98 -3.20
CA ILE A 198 0.95 -10.42 -3.12
C ILE A 198 0.13 -9.71 -4.20
N TYR A 199 0.28 -8.39 -4.34
CA TYR A 199 -0.41 -7.63 -5.38
C TYR A 199 -0.08 -8.12 -6.79
N MET A 200 1.17 -8.45 -7.07
CA MET A 200 1.55 -8.98 -8.38
C MET A 200 0.88 -10.32 -8.70
N ARG A 201 0.65 -11.18 -7.71
CA ARG A 201 -0.13 -12.42 -7.91
C ARG A 201 -1.59 -12.13 -8.26
N ILE A 202 -2.19 -11.14 -7.57
CA ILE A 202 -3.56 -10.72 -7.83
C ILE A 202 -3.67 -10.08 -9.21
N TYR A 203 -2.80 -9.12 -9.53
CA TYR A 203 -2.86 -8.32 -10.76
C TYR A 203 -2.55 -9.12 -12.03
N LYS A 204 -1.77 -10.20 -11.93
CA LYS A 204 -1.43 -11.05 -13.09
C LYS A 204 -2.68 -11.52 -13.86
N ASN A 205 -3.73 -11.91 -13.14
CA ASN A 205 -4.96 -12.39 -13.77
C ASN A 205 -5.69 -11.26 -14.51
N TYR A 206 -5.73 -10.06 -13.93
CA TYR A 206 -6.40 -8.90 -14.56
C TYR A 206 -5.64 -8.37 -15.77
N ILE A 207 -4.30 -8.39 -15.75
CA ILE A 207 -3.48 -7.98 -16.90
C ILE A 207 -3.67 -8.96 -18.08
N LEU A 208 -3.82 -10.26 -17.80
CA LEU A 208 -4.10 -11.25 -18.84
C LEU A 208 -5.51 -11.10 -19.42
N GLU A 209 -6.50 -10.78 -18.58
CA GLU A 209 -7.87 -10.50 -19.04
C GLU A 209 -7.91 -9.27 -19.96
N GLU A 210 -7.26 -8.14 -19.59
CA GLU A 210 -7.16 -6.95 -20.43
C GLU A 210 -6.44 -7.21 -21.76
N ALA A 211 -5.38 -8.02 -21.76
CA ALA A 211 -4.65 -8.37 -22.99
C ALA A 211 -5.51 -9.20 -23.94
N GLN A 212 -6.30 -10.15 -23.43
CA GLN A 212 -7.20 -10.98 -24.22
C GLN A 212 -8.40 -10.18 -24.77
N GLU A 213 -8.91 -9.24 -24.00
CA GLU A 213 -10.02 -8.38 -24.41
C GLU A 213 -9.60 -7.45 -25.55
N ASN A 214 -8.42 -6.85 -25.46
CA ASN A 214 -7.84 -6.04 -26.53
C ASN A 214 -7.57 -6.86 -27.81
N ASP A 215 -7.02 -8.08 -27.69
CA ASP A 215 -6.80 -8.95 -28.85
C ASP A 215 -8.12 -9.37 -29.54
N SER A 216 -9.20 -9.57 -28.76
CA SER A 216 -10.51 -9.92 -29.29
C SER A 216 -11.19 -8.73 -30.01
N GLU A 217 -11.00 -7.50 -29.53
CA GLU A 217 -11.51 -6.30 -30.20
C GLU A 217 -10.84 -6.06 -31.57
N TRP A 218 -9.53 -6.32 -31.67
CA TRP A 218 -8.81 -6.21 -32.95
C TRP A 218 -9.28 -7.23 -33.99
N THR A 219 -9.63 -8.44 -33.56
CA THR A 219 -10.10 -9.51 -34.48
C THR A 219 -11.56 -9.34 -34.93
N LEU A 220 -12.38 -8.55 -34.25
CA LEU A 220 -13.78 -8.26 -34.60
C LEU A 220 -13.92 -6.99 -35.44
N GLY A 221 -12.86 -6.21 -35.60
CA GLY A 221 -12.81 -4.98 -36.40
C GLY A 221 -12.30 -5.19 -37.84
N GLU A 222 -11.96 -6.40 -38.24
CA GLU A 222 -11.67 -6.81 -39.62
C GLU A 222 -12.87 -7.50 -40.24
#